data_ea628e3f10bd9d2ce1623558bc4f4294
#
_entry.id   ea628e3f10bd9d2ce1623558bc4f4294
#
_cell.length_a   1.000
_cell.length_b   1.000
_cell.length_c   1.000
_cell.angle_alpha   90.00
_cell.angle_beta   90.00
_cell.angle_gamma   90.00
#
_symmetry.space_group_name_H-M   'P 1'
#
loop_
_entity.id
_entity.type
_entity.pdbx_description
1 polymer ?
#
loop_
_entity_poly.entity_id
_entity_poly.type
_entity_poly.pdbx_seq_one_letter_code
_entity_poly.pdbx_strand_id
1 'polypeptide(L)'
;PERILIAAEAVGLGRAALKRAANYAQEREVFGRPIGMNQGIQHPLAKSWMELEAAHLMVYKAAALYDAHQACGAEANSAKYLAAEACYHACENAILTHGGMGYAKEYHVERYMREVMIPRIAPVSRELILSFIAEKVLGLPKSY
;
A
#
# COMPACT_ATOMS: atom_id res chain seq x y z
N PRO A 1 11.07 -11.52 -10.66
CA PRO A 1 9.78 -11.94 -10.09
C PRO A 1 9.55 -11.43 -8.67
N GLU A 2 10.54 -11.45 -7.76
CA GLU A 2 10.37 -11.08 -6.33
C GLU A 2 9.70 -9.73 -6.10
N ARG A 3 10.07 -8.67 -6.85
CA ARG A 3 9.44 -7.34 -6.71
C ARG A 3 7.96 -7.36 -7.03
N ILE A 4 7.55 -8.15 -8.03
CA ILE A 4 6.15 -8.29 -8.44
C ILE A 4 5.37 -9.04 -7.35
N LEU A 5 5.93 -10.10 -6.79
CA LEU A 5 5.30 -10.88 -5.71
C LEU A 5 5.12 -10.05 -4.44
N ILE A 6 6.16 -9.35 -3.99
CA ILE A 6 6.08 -8.44 -2.83
C ILE A 6 5.09 -7.29 -3.07
N ALA A 7 5.00 -6.78 -4.29
CA ALA A 7 4.00 -5.76 -4.62
C ALA A 7 2.57 -6.32 -4.54
N ALA A 8 2.32 -7.54 -5.00
CA ALA A 8 1.03 -8.20 -4.90
C ALA A 8 0.65 -8.46 -3.43
N GLU A 9 1.61 -8.94 -2.62
CA GLU A 9 1.44 -9.12 -1.17
C GLU A 9 1.05 -7.80 -0.49
N ALA A 10 1.78 -6.70 -0.78
CA ALA A 10 1.50 -5.39 -0.22
C ALA A 10 0.08 -4.90 -0.57
N VAL A 11 -0.37 -5.07 -1.82
CA VAL A 11 -1.75 -4.74 -2.21
C VAL A 11 -2.76 -5.55 -1.40
N GLY A 12 -2.52 -6.86 -1.22
CA GLY A 12 -3.37 -7.74 -0.42
C GLY A 12 -3.48 -7.31 1.04
N LEU A 13 -2.34 -6.99 1.65
CA LEU A 13 -2.27 -6.50 3.03
C LEU A 13 -2.99 -5.16 3.19
N GLY A 14 -2.75 -4.21 2.29
CA GLY A 14 -3.42 -2.90 2.30
C GLY A 14 -4.95 -3.02 2.16
N ARG A 15 -5.42 -3.88 1.28
CA ARG A 15 -6.87 -4.17 1.13
C ARG A 15 -7.46 -4.79 2.40
N ALA A 16 -6.73 -5.69 3.07
CA ALA A 16 -7.18 -6.28 4.32
C ALA A 16 -7.30 -5.22 5.44
N ALA A 17 -6.33 -4.33 5.55
CA ALA A 17 -6.36 -3.22 6.50
C ALA A 17 -7.53 -2.27 6.22
N LEU A 18 -7.69 -1.88 4.96
CA LEU A 18 -8.76 -0.98 4.52
C LEU A 18 -10.16 -1.57 4.78
N LYS A 19 -10.35 -2.87 4.50
CA LYS A 19 -11.61 -3.56 4.78
C LYS A 19 -11.96 -3.52 6.27
N ARG A 20 -10.98 -3.77 7.15
CA ARG A 20 -11.19 -3.70 8.61
C ARG A 20 -11.56 -2.28 9.05
N ALA A 21 -10.87 -1.28 8.53
CA ALA A 21 -11.16 0.12 8.83
C ALA A 21 -12.57 0.53 8.37
N ALA A 22 -12.97 0.13 7.17
CA ALA A 22 -14.29 0.42 6.62
C ALA A 22 -15.41 -0.24 7.44
N ASN A 23 -15.24 -1.50 7.86
CA ASN A 23 -16.20 -2.19 8.71
C ASN A 23 -16.30 -1.50 10.08
N TYR A 24 -15.16 -1.23 10.73
CA TYR A 24 -15.14 -0.53 12.02
C TYR A 24 -15.81 0.85 11.93
N ALA A 25 -15.58 1.58 10.86
CA ALA A 25 -16.18 2.89 10.65
C ALA A 25 -17.72 2.86 10.51
N GLN A 26 -18.28 1.73 10.05
CA GLN A 26 -19.72 1.52 9.96
C GLN A 26 -20.35 1.10 11.29
N GLU A 27 -19.59 0.40 12.14
CA GLU A 27 -20.08 -0.17 13.40
C GLU A 27 -19.85 0.75 14.60
N ARG A 28 -18.74 1.48 14.60
CA ARG A 28 -18.37 2.36 15.71
C ARG A 28 -19.20 3.64 15.71
N GLU A 29 -19.99 3.82 16.75
CA GLU A 29 -20.77 5.04 16.96
C GLU A 29 -20.10 5.99 17.96
N VAL A 30 -20.11 7.28 17.62
CA VAL A 30 -19.71 8.40 18.48
C VAL A 30 -20.68 9.55 18.19
N PHE A 31 -21.13 10.22 19.24
CA PHE A 31 -22.14 11.28 19.12
C PHE A 31 -23.44 10.84 18.43
N GLY A 32 -23.87 9.58 18.69
CA GLY A 32 -25.13 9.05 18.22
C GLY A 32 -25.17 8.65 16.73
N ARG A 33 -24.00 8.52 16.08
CA ARG A 33 -23.92 8.08 14.67
C ARG A 33 -22.62 7.33 14.37
N PRO A 34 -22.60 6.48 13.33
CA PRO A 34 -21.37 5.83 12.87
C PRO A 34 -20.29 6.84 12.49
N ILE A 35 -19.04 6.55 12.89
CA ILE A 35 -17.90 7.45 12.58
C ILE A 35 -17.65 7.57 11.08
N GLY A 36 -18.04 6.55 10.31
CA GLY A 36 -17.96 6.55 8.84
C GLY A 36 -18.82 7.62 8.16
N MET A 37 -19.71 8.30 8.88
CA MET A 37 -20.44 9.46 8.36
C MET A 37 -19.61 10.75 8.35
N ASN A 38 -18.40 10.74 8.89
CA ASN A 38 -17.51 11.90 8.91
C ASN A 38 -16.55 11.89 7.73
N GLN A 39 -16.45 12.99 7.01
CA GLN A 39 -15.51 13.14 5.88
C GLN A 39 -14.05 12.93 6.28
N GLY A 40 -13.67 13.28 7.51
CA GLY A 40 -12.34 13.02 8.07
C GLY A 40 -12.00 11.53 8.18
N ILE A 41 -13.00 10.63 8.14
CA ILE A 41 -12.83 9.18 8.07
C ILE A 41 -12.98 8.70 6.63
N GLN A 42 -13.99 9.19 5.90
CA GLN A 42 -14.29 8.75 4.53
C GLN A 42 -13.16 9.06 3.55
N HIS A 43 -12.64 10.30 3.55
CA HIS A 43 -11.68 10.74 2.55
C HIS A 43 -10.35 10.00 2.61
N PRO A 44 -9.71 9.79 3.78
CA PRO A 44 -8.49 8.97 3.87
C PRO A 44 -8.69 7.53 3.40
N LEU A 45 -9.81 6.90 3.75
CA LEU A 45 -10.11 5.53 3.32
C LEU A 45 -10.36 5.44 1.81
N ALA A 46 -11.10 6.41 1.25
CA ALA A 46 -11.34 6.50 -0.20
C ALA A 46 -10.03 6.71 -0.97
N LYS A 47 -9.16 7.59 -0.48
CA LYS A 47 -7.82 7.81 -1.06
C LYS A 47 -6.98 6.53 -1.04
N SER A 48 -6.94 5.84 0.10
CA SER A 48 -6.21 4.58 0.23
C SER A 48 -6.72 3.51 -0.75
N TRP A 49 -8.03 3.45 -0.98
CA TRP A 49 -8.60 2.53 -1.98
C TRP A 49 -8.10 2.86 -3.39
N MET A 50 -8.13 4.13 -3.79
CA MET A 50 -7.66 4.55 -5.12
C MET A 50 -6.17 4.27 -5.33
N GLU A 51 -5.34 4.53 -4.32
CA GLU A 51 -3.90 4.26 -4.36
C GLU A 51 -3.61 2.76 -4.50
N LEU A 52 -4.34 1.91 -3.76
CA LEU A 52 -4.22 0.45 -3.85
C LEU A 52 -4.64 -0.08 -5.23
N GLU A 53 -5.73 0.44 -5.80
CA GLU A 53 -6.18 0.02 -7.13
C GLU A 53 -5.19 0.45 -8.23
N ALA A 54 -4.64 1.65 -8.15
CA ALA A 54 -3.60 2.10 -9.08
C ALA A 54 -2.33 1.24 -8.99
N ALA A 55 -1.89 0.93 -7.77
CA ALA A 55 -0.77 0.03 -7.53
C ALA A 55 -1.04 -1.38 -8.07
N HIS A 56 -2.26 -1.90 -7.87
CA HIS A 56 -2.68 -3.21 -8.37
C HIS A 56 -2.61 -3.31 -9.90
N LEU A 57 -3.06 -2.29 -10.62
CA LEU A 57 -2.93 -2.23 -12.07
C LEU A 57 -1.47 -2.27 -12.52
N MET A 58 -0.57 -1.58 -11.81
CA MET A 58 0.86 -1.62 -12.10
C MET A 58 1.47 -3.01 -11.82
N VAL A 59 1.01 -3.71 -10.78
CA VAL A 59 1.42 -5.11 -10.50
C VAL A 59 1.04 -6.02 -11.67
N TYR A 60 -0.19 -5.93 -12.15
CA TYR A 60 -0.63 -6.74 -13.30
C TYR A 60 0.11 -6.40 -14.59
N LYS A 61 0.38 -5.12 -14.84
CA LYS A 61 1.20 -4.71 -15.99
C LYS A 61 2.59 -5.35 -15.93
N ALA A 62 3.25 -5.28 -14.76
CA ALA A 62 4.57 -5.87 -14.57
C ALA A 62 4.55 -7.39 -14.72
N ALA A 63 3.53 -8.06 -14.19
CA ALA A 63 3.36 -9.50 -14.32
C ALA A 63 3.14 -9.94 -15.77
N ALA A 64 2.25 -9.24 -16.49
CA ALA A 64 1.98 -9.56 -17.91
C ALA A 64 3.23 -9.41 -18.80
N LEU A 65 4.04 -8.36 -18.57
CA LEU A 65 5.30 -8.19 -19.30
C LEU A 65 6.30 -9.30 -18.96
N TYR A 66 6.38 -9.68 -17.69
CA TYR A 66 7.24 -10.78 -17.25
C TYR A 66 6.85 -12.12 -17.90
N ASP A 67 5.55 -12.44 -17.88
CA ASP A 67 5.02 -13.68 -18.47
C ASP A 67 5.23 -13.72 -20.02
N ALA A 68 5.19 -12.54 -20.65
CA ALA A 68 5.48 -12.39 -22.07
C ALA A 68 7.00 -12.36 -22.38
N HIS A 69 7.87 -12.62 -21.41
CA HIS A 69 9.33 -12.55 -21.55
C HIS A 69 9.86 -11.19 -22.05
N GLN A 70 9.14 -10.12 -21.76
CA GLN A 70 9.52 -8.75 -22.11
C GLN A 70 10.28 -8.07 -20.96
N ALA A 71 11.04 -7.02 -21.30
CA ALA A 71 11.70 -6.20 -20.30
C ALA A 71 10.66 -5.50 -19.42
N CYS A 72 10.69 -5.75 -18.12
CA CYS A 72 9.73 -5.22 -17.15
C CYS A 72 10.40 -4.56 -15.93
N GLY A 73 11.66 -4.15 -16.06
CA GLY A 73 12.43 -3.58 -14.94
C GLY A 73 11.80 -2.31 -14.37
N ALA A 74 11.33 -1.41 -15.23
CA ALA A 74 10.68 -0.17 -14.82
C ALA A 74 9.34 -0.45 -14.11
N GLU A 75 8.52 -1.32 -14.70
CA GLU A 75 7.21 -1.67 -14.16
C GLU A 75 7.31 -2.44 -12.85
N ALA A 76 8.22 -3.41 -12.74
CA ALA A 76 8.41 -4.19 -11.53
C ALA A 76 8.90 -3.34 -10.35
N ASN A 77 9.80 -2.38 -10.61
CA ASN A 77 10.25 -1.42 -9.60
C ASN A 77 9.11 -0.46 -9.21
N SER A 78 8.41 0.10 -10.20
CA SER A 78 7.27 0.99 -9.96
C SER A 78 6.15 0.29 -9.18
N ALA A 79 5.79 -0.94 -9.56
CA ALA A 79 4.78 -1.74 -8.87
C ALA A 79 5.14 -1.93 -7.39
N LYS A 80 6.39 -2.32 -7.11
CA LYS A 80 6.87 -2.53 -5.73
C LYS A 80 6.83 -1.25 -4.90
N TYR A 81 7.29 -0.14 -5.47
CA TYR A 81 7.28 1.15 -4.79
C TYR A 81 5.85 1.61 -4.49
N LEU A 82 5.01 1.68 -5.52
CA LEU A 82 3.62 2.16 -5.39
C LEU A 82 2.79 1.29 -4.44
N ALA A 83 2.92 -0.04 -4.54
CA ALA A 83 2.18 -0.96 -3.68
C ALA A 83 2.61 -0.83 -2.20
N ALA A 84 3.91 -0.69 -1.94
CA ALA A 84 4.41 -0.53 -0.58
C ALA A 84 3.93 0.79 0.06
N GLU A 85 3.93 1.90 -0.69
CA GLU A 85 3.46 3.19 -0.19
C GLU A 85 1.93 3.18 0.00
N ALA A 86 1.17 2.68 -0.97
CA ALA A 86 -0.29 2.57 -0.86
C ALA A 86 -0.71 1.68 0.32
N CYS A 87 -0.03 0.56 0.52
CA CYS A 87 -0.26 -0.33 1.66
C CYS A 87 0.04 0.37 2.99
N TYR A 88 1.16 1.11 3.06
CA TYR A 88 1.51 1.87 4.26
C TYR A 88 0.43 2.88 4.63
N HIS A 89 -0.02 3.69 3.67
CA HIS A 89 -1.09 4.66 3.89
C HIS A 89 -2.41 3.98 4.32
N ALA A 90 -2.74 2.83 3.72
CA ALA A 90 -3.93 2.08 4.10
C ALA A 90 -3.84 1.53 5.53
N CYS A 91 -2.69 1.00 5.95
CA CYS A 91 -2.45 0.51 7.30
C CYS A 91 -2.46 1.65 8.34
N GLU A 92 -1.83 2.77 8.04
CA GLU A 92 -1.84 3.97 8.88
C GLU A 92 -3.26 4.50 9.06
N ASN A 93 -4.00 4.68 7.97
CA ASN A 93 -5.39 5.13 8.01
C ASN A 93 -6.30 4.13 8.73
N ALA A 94 -6.01 2.82 8.66
CA ALA A 94 -6.74 1.83 9.42
C ALA A 94 -6.53 2.00 10.94
N ILE A 95 -5.31 2.23 11.40
CA ILE A 95 -5.02 2.52 12.81
C ILE A 95 -5.75 3.81 13.25
N LEU A 96 -5.61 4.88 12.48
CA LEU A 96 -6.23 6.17 12.79
C LEU A 96 -7.76 6.08 12.83
N THR A 97 -8.37 5.31 11.95
CA THR A 97 -9.82 5.06 11.93
C THR A 97 -10.29 4.33 13.19
N HIS A 98 -9.51 3.36 13.69
CA HIS A 98 -9.81 2.63 14.93
C HIS A 98 -9.51 3.48 16.19
N GLY A 99 -8.71 4.54 16.06
CA GLY A 99 -8.27 5.32 17.22
C GLY A 99 -7.53 4.46 18.25
N GLY A 100 -7.86 4.58 19.53
CA GLY A 100 -7.23 3.77 20.58
C GLY A 100 -7.35 2.26 20.36
N MET A 101 -8.42 1.79 19.72
CA MET A 101 -8.60 0.38 19.39
C MET A 101 -7.65 -0.08 18.26
N GLY A 102 -7.10 0.84 17.48
CA GLY A 102 -6.06 0.52 16.48
C GLY A 102 -4.74 0.07 17.09
N TYR A 103 -4.52 0.35 18.37
CA TYR A 103 -3.36 -0.12 19.13
C TYR A 103 -3.58 -1.50 19.78
N ALA A 104 -4.82 -1.95 19.88
CA ALA A 104 -5.20 -3.21 20.52
C ALA A 104 -4.99 -4.40 19.56
N LYS A 105 -4.39 -5.48 20.06
CA LYS A 105 -4.07 -6.69 19.27
C LYS A 105 -5.31 -7.36 18.69
N GLU A 106 -6.45 -7.25 19.36
CA GLU A 106 -7.73 -7.85 19.00
C GLU A 106 -8.26 -7.36 17.65
N TYR A 107 -7.89 -6.14 17.24
CA TYR A 107 -8.31 -5.55 15.96
C TYR A 107 -7.36 -5.83 14.80
N HIS A 108 -6.18 -6.39 15.06
CA HIS A 108 -5.14 -6.78 14.09
C HIS A 108 -4.51 -5.67 13.25
N VAL A 109 -5.07 -4.47 13.20
CA VAL A 109 -4.53 -3.38 12.36
C VAL A 109 -3.14 -2.93 12.82
N GLU A 110 -2.82 -3.05 14.12
CA GLU A 110 -1.47 -2.82 14.65
C GLU A 110 -0.45 -3.80 14.05
N ARG A 111 -0.85 -5.07 13.85
CA ARG A 111 -0.01 -6.09 13.23
C ARG A 111 0.25 -5.76 11.75
N TYR A 112 -0.77 -5.36 11.03
CA TYR A 112 -0.63 -4.95 9.62
C TYR A 112 0.32 -3.77 9.46
N MET A 113 0.30 -2.80 10.41
CA MET A 113 1.25 -1.69 10.40
C MET A 113 2.70 -2.12 10.63
N ARG A 114 2.94 -3.18 11.38
CA ARG A 114 4.29 -3.77 11.52
C ARG A 114 4.69 -4.54 10.26
N GLU A 115 3.79 -5.34 9.70
CA GLU A 115 4.04 -6.14 8.49
C GLU A 115 4.32 -5.27 7.27
N VAL A 116 3.63 -4.14 7.09
CA VAL A 116 3.82 -3.26 5.93
C VAL A 116 5.21 -2.62 5.86
N MET A 117 5.97 -2.64 6.93
CA MET A 117 7.36 -2.18 6.89
C MET A 117 8.25 -3.09 6.04
N ILE A 118 7.92 -4.39 5.93
CA ILE A 118 8.69 -5.34 5.12
C ILE A 118 8.73 -4.91 3.64
N PRO A 119 7.61 -4.72 2.94
CA PRO A 119 7.65 -4.29 1.54
C PRO A 119 8.24 -2.90 1.32
N ARG A 120 8.38 -2.05 2.33
CA ARG A 120 9.10 -0.77 2.22
C ARG A 120 10.62 -0.93 2.27
N ILE A 121 11.11 -1.95 2.97
CA ILE A 121 12.54 -2.18 3.23
C ILE A 121 13.12 -3.20 2.26
N ALA A 122 12.42 -4.32 2.06
CA ALA A 122 12.89 -5.51 1.34
C ALA A 122 12.07 -5.77 0.05
N PRO A 123 12.61 -6.53 -0.91
CA PRO A 123 14.02 -6.96 -1.06
C PRO A 123 14.93 -5.83 -1.53
N VAL A 124 14.37 -4.72 -2.01
CA VAL A 124 15.07 -3.52 -2.49
C VAL A 124 14.44 -2.30 -1.83
N SER A 125 15.25 -1.42 -1.28
CA SER A 125 14.76 -0.22 -0.62
C SER A 125 14.08 0.75 -1.60
N ARG A 126 13.23 1.60 -1.06
CA ARG A 126 12.55 2.66 -1.82
C ARG A 126 13.53 3.55 -2.59
N GLU A 127 14.60 3.93 -1.93
CA GLU A 127 15.62 4.83 -2.44
C GLU A 127 16.35 4.22 -3.64
N LEU A 128 16.69 2.93 -3.57
CA LEU A 128 17.28 2.21 -4.70
C LEU A 128 16.32 2.10 -5.90
N ILE A 129 15.02 1.93 -5.64
CA ILE A 129 14.01 1.93 -6.71
C ILE A 129 13.94 3.31 -7.37
N LEU A 130 13.88 4.37 -6.59
CA LEU A 130 13.86 5.74 -7.12
C LEU A 130 15.12 6.04 -7.94
N SER A 131 16.30 5.64 -7.45
CA SER A 131 17.56 5.76 -8.20
C SER A 131 17.51 4.98 -9.52
N PHE A 132 16.97 3.75 -9.50
CA PHE A 132 16.84 2.96 -10.73
C PHE A 132 15.93 3.66 -11.76
N ILE A 133 14.79 4.20 -11.34
CA ILE A 133 13.87 4.92 -12.25
C ILE A 133 14.56 6.19 -12.77
N ALA A 134 15.23 6.94 -11.90
CA ALA A 134 15.94 8.15 -12.29
C ALA A 134 17.00 7.86 -13.36
N GLU A 135 17.86 6.85 -13.16
CA GLU A 135 18.94 6.52 -14.07
C GLU A 135 18.46 5.82 -15.35
N LYS A 136 17.63 4.78 -15.19
CA LYS A 136 17.32 3.86 -16.29
C LYS A 136 16.08 4.23 -17.11
N VAL A 137 15.17 5.01 -16.53
CA VAL A 137 13.95 5.46 -17.21
C VAL A 137 14.04 6.92 -17.64
N LEU A 138 14.52 7.78 -16.74
CA LEU A 138 14.62 9.21 -17.00
C LEU A 138 15.96 9.64 -17.58
N GLY A 139 16.96 8.75 -17.63
CA GLY A 139 18.27 9.05 -18.19
C GLY A 139 19.11 10.03 -17.36
N LEU A 140 18.82 10.18 -16.07
CA LEU A 140 19.56 11.08 -15.20
C LEU A 140 20.95 10.50 -14.86
N PRO A 141 21.96 11.36 -14.57
CA PRO A 141 23.27 10.91 -14.14
C PRO A 141 23.18 10.08 -12.86
N LYS A 142 24.09 9.11 -12.74
CA LYS A 142 24.20 8.28 -11.53
C LYS A 142 24.58 9.17 -10.33
N SER A 143 23.87 8.96 -9.19
CA SER A 143 24.03 9.81 -7.99
C SER A 143 25.12 9.31 -7.01
N TYR A 144 25.72 8.15 -7.24
CA TYR A 144 26.72 7.50 -6.37
C TYR A 144 27.71 6.66 -7.17
#